data_3beaa4a2b0aea122070847b1303e2dac
#
_entry.id   3beaa4a2b0aea122070847b1303e2dac
#
_cell.length_a   1.000
_cell.length_b   1.000
_cell.length_c   1.000
_cell.angle_alpha   90.00
_cell.angle_beta   90.00
_cell.angle_gamma   90.00
#
_symmetry.space_group_name_H-M   'P 1'
#
loop_
_entity.id
_entity.type
_entity.pdbx_description
1 polymer ?
#
loop_
_entity_poly.entity_id
_entity_poly.type
_entity_poly.pdbx_seq_one_letter_code
_entity_poly.pdbx_strand_id
1 'polypeptide(L)'
;MAGLKTPEISRLQGKKAIRSYARKLAEPEVIKDLNITPMMDMMTIILVFLLKSFSSTTATITFDSNLQVPKSFTELKPKLAVTVTVSKKVILVEGDAIAPINAGRVDPAVKRDGENGYFITPLVEILEKHARREKRVAEMTGQKFEAQLMLVADQTTPYRMLTEIIYSCGQAGYANYRLLVLKAKGD
;
A
#
# COMPACT_ATOMS: atom_id res chain seq x y z
N MET A 1 60.22 21.71 -66.36
CA MET A 1 60.46 21.19 -65.02
C MET A 1 60.33 22.35 -64.01
N ALA A 2 59.18 22.46 -63.36
CA ALA A 2 58.86 23.45 -62.36
C ALA A 2 59.14 22.88 -60.98
N GLY A 3 60.20 23.38 -60.31
CA GLY A 3 60.60 22.97 -58.97
C GLY A 3 59.58 23.44 -57.92
N LEU A 4 58.97 22.48 -57.21
CA LEU A 4 58.16 22.76 -56.03
C LEU A 4 59.05 23.30 -54.93
N LYS A 5 58.95 24.62 -54.64
CA LYS A 5 59.48 25.23 -53.46
C LYS A 5 58.68 24.83 -52.26
N THR A 6 59.15 23.93 -51.45
CA THR A 6 58.57 23.67 -50.11
C THR A 6 58.74 24.93 -49.25
N PRO A 7 57.67 25.46 -48.60
CA PRO A 7 57.83 26.63 -47.73
C PRO A 7 58.62 26.20 -46.49
N GLU A 8 59.80 26.80 -46.30
CA GLU A 8 60.52 26.71 -45.03
C GLU A 8 59.72 27.42 -43.92
N ILE A 9 58.99 26.63 -43.20
CA ILE A 9 58.34 27.13 -41.98
C ILE A 9 59.45 27.45 -40.99
N SER A 10 59.60 28.71 -40.71
CA SER A 10 60.60 29.19 -39.73
C SER A 10 60.35 28.41 -38.38
N ARG A 11 61.47 27.89 -37.83
CA ARG A 11 61.48 27.15 -36.55
C ARG A 11 60.73 27.90 -35.41
N LEU A 12 60.67 29.24 -35.52
CA LEU A 12 59.97 30.13 -34.59
C LEU A 12 58.38 30.04 -34.79
N GLN A 13 57.95 29.92 -36.04
CA GLN A 13 56.53 29.78 -36.33
C GLN A 13 55.98 28.37 -35.93
N GLY A 14 56.80 27.34 -36.13
CA GLY A 14 56.51 25.99 -35.67
C GLY A 14 56.40 25.92 -34.13
N LYS A 15 57.30 26.53 -33.42
CA LYS A 15 57.24 26.59 -31.96
C LYS A 15 56.06 27.40 -31.43
N LYS A 16 55.63 28.48 -32.11
CA LYS A 16 54.39 29.23 -31.75
C LYS A 16 53.15 28.42 -32.00
N ALA A 17 53.06 27.71 -33.14
CA ALA A 17 51.93 26.84 -33.44
C ALA A 17 51.79 25.69 -32.43
N ILE A 18 52.90 25.00 -32.12
CA ILE A 18 52.90 23.92 -31.13
C ILE A 18 52.49 24.46 -29.74
N ARG A 19 52.97 25.63 -29.35
CA ARG A 19 52.61 26.25 -28.06
C ARG A 19 51.14 26.67 -28.00
N SER A 20 50.54 27.12 -29.10
CA SER A 20 49.11 27.45 -29.17
C SER A 20 48.22 26.21 -29.13
N TYR A 21 48.65 25.12 -29.78
CA TYR A 21 47.97 23.82 -29.70
C TYR A 21 48.10 23.19 -28.31
N ALA A 22 49.28 23.21 -27.72
CA ALA A 22 49.50 22.74 -26.36
C ALA A 22 48.68 23.54 -25.32
N ARG A 23 48.48 24.84 -25.53
CA ARG A 23 47.64 25.67 -24.66
C ARG A 23 46.12 25.34 -24.80
N LYS A 24 45.68 24.97 -26.02
CA LYS A 24 44.28 24.51 -26.24
C LYS A 24 44.04 23.11 -25.69
N LEU A 25 45.06 22.24 -25.67
CA LEU A 25 44.99 20.92 -25.09
C LEU A 25 45.22 20.89 -23.56
N ALA A 26 45.77 21.95 -22.99
CA ALA A 26 46.13 22.00 -21.58
C ALA A 26 45.11 22.71 -20.68
N GLU A 27 43.94 23.08 -21.19
CA GLU A 27 42.77 23.33 -20.34
C GLU A 27 42.03 22.00 -20.19
N PRO A 28 42.27 21.20 -19.13
CA PRO A 28 41.27 20.26 -18.72
C PRO A 28 40.04 21.12 -18.43
N GLU A 29 38.89 20.82 -19.06
CA GLU A 29 37.62 21.26 -18.51
C GLU A 29 37.58 20.72 -17.09
N VAL A 30 38.08 21.51 -16.16
CA VAL A 30 37.85 21.32 -14.76
C VAL A 30 36.33 21.41 -14.67
N ILE A 31 35.68 20.26 -14.52
CA ILE A 31 34.29 20.18 -14.18
C ILE A 31 34.16 20.96 -12.89
N LYS A 32 33.95 22.28 -13.04
CA LYS A 32 33.74 23.19 -11.91
C LYS A 32 32.52 22.70 -11.20
N ASP A 33 32.76 22.07 -10.05
CA ASP A 33 31.80 21.72 -9.05
C ASP A 33 30.55 21.08 -9.65
N LEU A 34 30.55 19.75 -9.78
CA LEU A 34 29.33 18.98 -10.03
C LEU A 34 28.35 19.33 -8.89
N ASN A 35 27.42 20.21 -9.18
CA ASN A 35 26.43 20.60 -8.20
C ASN A 35 25.53 19.37 -7.89
N ILE A 36 25.90 18.64 -6.83
CA ILE A 36 25.18 17.43 -6.38
C ILE A 36 23.91 17.78 -5.62
N THR A 37 23.64 19.03 -5.29
CA THR A 37 22.49 19.49 -4.55
C THR A 37 21.16 19.06 -5.18
N PRO A 38 20.94 19.20 -6.51
CA PRO A 38 19.71 18.71 -7.14
C PRO A 38 19.55 17.19 -7.06
N MET A 39 20.66 16.45 -7.08
CA MET A 39 20.60 14.99 -6.95
C MET A 39 20.24 14.56 -5.53
N MET A 40 20.74 15.25 -4.52
CA MET A 40 20.38 15.01 -3.11
C MET A 40 18.93 15.36 -2.85
N ASP A 41 18.40 16.43 -3.44
CA ASP A 41 17.01 16.83 -3.29
C ASP A 41 16.05 15.79 -3.89
N MET A 42 16.35 15.31 -5.10
CA MET A 42 15.59 14.22 -5.70
C MET A 42 15.62 12.94 -4.85
N MET A 43 16.77 12.64 -4.24
CA MET A 43 16.91 11.46 -3.37
C MET A 43 16.09 11.60 -2.07
N THR A 44 16.08 12.81 -1.48
CA THR A 44 15.27 13.10 -0.29
C THR A 44 13.77 13.02 -0.57
N ILE A 45 13.31 13.52 -1.72
CA ILE A 45 11.90 13.42 -2.13
C ILE A 45 11.49 11.95 -2.30
N ILE A 46 12.33 11.13 -2.97
CA ILE A 46 12.07 9.70 -3.14
C ILE A 46 12.05 8.99 -1.78
N LEU A 47 12.96 9.30 -0.87
CA LEU A 47 13.00 8.75 0.48
C LEU A 47 11.73 9.09 1.27
N VAL A 48 11.30 10.34 1.27
CA VAL A 48 10.08 10.79 1.95
C VAL A 48 8.84 10.13 1.32
N PHE A 49 8.81 10.00 -0.02
CA PHE A 49 7.74 9.31 -0.72
C PHE A 49 7.67 7.82 -0.32
N LEU A 50 8.82 7.13 -0.28
CA LEU A 50 8.89 5.74 0.17
C LEU A 50 8.47 5.58 1.63
N LEU A 51 8.94 6.44 2.54
CA LEU A 51 8.52 6.43 3.94
C LEU A 51 7.01 6.62 4.07
N LYS A 52 6.42 7.56 3.33
CA LYS A 52 4.97 7.78 3.31
C LYS A 52 4.23 6.58 2.73
N SER A 53 4.74 5.98 1.66
CA SER A 53 4.16 4.78 1.03
C SER A 53 4.20 3.58 1.97
N PHE A 54 5.30 3.35 2.68
CA PHE A 54 5.39 2.28 3.69
C PHE A 54 4.53 2.54 4.92
N SER A 55 4.38 3.79 5.34
CA SER A 55 3.52 4.16 6.48
C SER A 55 2.02 3.91 6.20
N SER A 56 1.60 3.99 4.94
CA SER A 56 0.20 3.74 4.55
C SER A 56 -0.17 2.25 4.41
N THR A 57 0.81 1.35 4.53
CA THR A 57 0.57 -0.11 4.44
C THR A 57 0.13 -0.72 5.78
N THR A 58 0.14 0.06 6.86
CA THR A 58 -0.50 -0.36 8.12
C THR A 58 -2.01 -0.30 7.91
N ALA A 59 -2.71 -1.42 8.13
CA ALA A 59 -4.18 -1.49 8.04
C ALA A 59 -4.78 -0.28 8.77
N THR A 60 -5.21 0.72 8.00
CA THR A 60 -5.80 1.94 8.56
C THR A 60 -7.21 1.59 8.97
N ILE A 61 -7.36 1.14 10.22
CA ILE A 61 -8.67 0.98 10.81
C ILE A 61 -9.17 2.39 11.09
N THR A 62 -10.07 2.87 10.26
CA THR A 62 -10.76 4.13 10.47
C THR A 62 -11.66 3.95 11.68
N PHE A 63 -11.19 4.38 12.84
CA PHE A 63 -12.04 4.45 14.04
C PHE A 63 -13.04 5.58 13.83
N ASP A 64 -14.24 5.22 13.39
CA ASP A 64 -15.37 6.14 13.43
C ASP A 64 -15.74 6.36 14.90
N SER A 65 -16.18 7.57 15.24
CA SER A 65 -16.66 7.94 16.59
C SER A 65 -17.79 7.03 17.10
N ASN A 66 -18.41 6.26 16.22
CA ASN A 66 -19.48 5.29 16.50
C ASN A 66 -18.98 3.86 16.75
N LEU A 67 -17.65 3.61 16.75
CA LEU A 67 -17.09 2.28 16.94
C LEU A 67 -16.36 2.19 18.30
N GLN A 68 -16.92 1.44 19.24
CA GLN A 68 -16.27 1.09 20.51
C GLN A 68 -15.77 -0.35 20.43
N VAL A 69 -14.46 -0.51 20.23
CA VAL A 69 -13.83 -1.83 20.11
C VAL A 69 -13.71 -2.48 21.49
N PRO A 70 -14.05 -3.78 21.64
CA PRO A 70 -13.87 -4.51 22.90
C PRO A 70 -12.40 -4.59 23.29
N LYS A 71 -12.13 -4.63 24.61
CA LYS A 71 -10.76 -4.74 25.17
C LYS A 71 -10.40 -6.20 25.43
N SER A 72 -9.15 -6.57 25.17
CA SER A 72 -8.61 -7.90 25.47
C SER A 72 -7.17 -7.81 26.01
N PHE A 73 -6.75 -8.83 26.74
CA PHE A 73 -5.39 -8.97 27.24
C PHE A 73 -4.45 -9.74 26.28
N THR A 74 -4.96 -10.25 25.17
CA THR A 74 -4.20 -11.06 24.22
C THR A 74 -3.39 -10.18 23.27
N GLU A 75 -2.08 -10.45 23.16
CA GLU A 75 -1.14 -9.78 22.26
C GLU A 75 -0.93 -10.60 20.99
N LEU A 76 -1.84 -10.54 20.04
CA LEU A 76 -1.61 -11.06 18.70
C LEU A 76 -1.40 -9.88 17.74
N LYS A 77 -0.23 -9.82 17.11
CA LYS A 77 0.02 -8.80 16.07
C LYS A 77 -0.91 -9.03 14.89
N PRO A 78 -1.61 -7.98 14.41
CA PRO A 78 -2.44 -8.10 13.22
C PRO A 78 -1.55 -8.45 12.01
N LYS A 79 -1.94 -9.49 11.27
CA LYS A 79 -1.37 -9.78 9.94
C LYS A 79 -2.17 -9.00 8.89
N LEU A 80 -1.55 -8.75 7.75
CA LEU A 80 -2.24 -8.21 6.58
C LEU A 80 -3.33 -9.20 6.15
N ALA A 81 -4.58 -8.81 6.31
CA ALA A 81 -5.75 -9.59 5.95
C ALA A 81 -6.90 -8.62 5.63
N VAL A 82 -7.84 -9.04 4.81
CA VAL A 82 -9.04 -8.24 4.52
C VAL A 82 -9.77 -7.91 5.82
N THR A 83 -10.07 -6.63 6.00
CA THR A 83 -10.68 -6.12 7.24
C THR A 83 -12.16 -5.88 7.03
N VAL A 84 -12.99 -6.52 7.85
CA VAL A 84 -14.43 -6.26 7.95
C VAL A 84 -14.68 -5.53 9.27
N THR A 85 -15.20 -4.32 9.19
CA THR A 85 -15.52 -3.49 10.36
C THR A 85 -17.04 -3.39 10.52
N VAL A 86 -17.51 -3.73 11.69
CA VAL A 86 -18.93 -3.70 12.07
C VAL A 86 -19.14 -2.55 13.04
N SER A 87 -19.64 -1.44 12.52
CA SER A 87 -20.03 -0.27 13.29
C SER A 87 -21.49 -0.38 13.74
N LYS A 88 -21.98 0.56 14.56
CA LYS A 88 -23.39 0.61 14.97
C LYS A 88 -24.38 0.87 13.83
N LYS A 89 -23.95 1.47 12.73
CA LYS A 89 -24.81 1.92 11.63
C LYS A 89 -24.53 1.23 10.29
N VAL A 90 -23.33 0.66 10.11
CA VAL A 90 -22.90 0.17 8.81
C VAL A 90 -21.85 -0.92 8.95
N ILE A 91 -21.85 -1.87 8.01
CA ILE A 91 -20.77 -2.83 7.79
C ILE A 91 -19.84 -2.25 6.72
N LEU A 92 -18.54 -2.20 7.02
CA LEU A 92 -17.51 -1.75 6.09
C LEU A 92 -16.57 -2.91 5.74
N VAL A 93 -16.08 -2.93 4.50
CA VAL A 93 -15.00 -3.82 4.05
C VAL A 93 -13.90 -2.92 3.50
N GLU A 94 -12.69 -3.02 4.08
CA GLU A 94 -11.53 -2.16 3.74
C GLU A 94 -11.82 -0.64 3.83
N GLY A 95 -12.84 -0.24 4.61
CA GLY A 95 -13.27 1.15 4.74
C GLY A 95 -14.47 1.55 3.88
N ASP A 96 -14.85 0.73 2.90
CA ASP A 96 -16.01 0.96 2.05
C ASP A 96 -17.30 0.49 2.73
N ALA A 97 -18.34 1.34 2.73
CA ALA A 97 -19.64 1.02 3.31
C ALA A 97 -20.42 0.05 2.42
N ILE A 98 -20.78 -1.13 2.95
CA ILE A 98 -21.37 -2.22 2.20
C ILE A 98 -22.86 -2.45 2.52
N ALA A 99 -23.18 -2.49 3.79
CA ALA A 99 -24.55 -2.78 4.22
C ALA A 99 -24.96 -1.92 5.41
N PRO A 100 -26.13 -1.30 5.39
CA PRO A 100 -26.63 -0.53 6.53
C PRO A 100 -27.09 -1.46 7.65
N ILE A 101 -26.94 -0.96 8.88
CA ILE A 101 -27.40 -1.60 10.11
C ILE A 101 -28.48 -0.73 10.72
N ASN A 102 -29.64 -1.29 10.96
CA ASN A 102 -30.79 -0.66 11.59
C ASN A 102 -31.11 -1.35 12.92
N ALA A 103 -31.09 -0.62 14.02
CA ALA A 103 -31.42 -1.14 15.36
C ALA A 103 -30.67 -2.45 15.73
N GLY A 104 -29.38 -2.55 15.38
CA GLY A 104 -28.57 -3.73 15.69
C GLY A 104 -28.85 -4.96 14.82
N ARG A 105 -29.52 -4.78 13.68
CA ARG A 105 -29.76 -5.81 12.67
C ARG A 105 -29.36 -5.32 11.29
N VAL A 106 -28.87 -6.23 10.47
CA VAL A 106 -28.61 -5.94 9.06
C VAL A 106 -29.95 -5.80 8.34
N ASP A 107 -30.05 -4.79 7.45
CA ASP A 107 -31.28 -4.54 6.69
C ASP A 107 -31.72 -5.82 5.94
N PRO A 108 -32.98 -6.26 6.12
CA PRO A 108 -33.50 -7.45 5.42
C PRO A 108 -33.44 -7.35 3.89
N ALA A 109 -33.46 -6.14 3.34
CA ALA A 109 -33.39 -5.93 1.88
C ALA A 109 -32.05 -6.37 1.27
N VAL A 110 -30.97 -6.39 2.03
CA VAL A 110 -29.63 -6.80 1.57
C VAL A 110 -29.33 -8.28 1.87
N LYS A 111 -30.27 -9.00 2.50
CA LYS A 111 -30.17 -10.43 2.79
C LYS A 111 -30.88 -11.25 1.74
N ARG A 112 -30.28 -12.37 1.32
CA ARG A 112 -30.87 -13.27 0.33
C ARG A 112 -32.18 -13.94 0.82
N ASP A 113 -32.18 -14.32 2.07
CA ASP A 113 -33.29 -15.15 2.65
C ASP A 113 -34.19 -14.30 3.59
N GLY A 114 -34.24 -12.97 3.40
CA GLY A 114 -35.07 -12.07 4.18
C GLY A 114 -34.59 -11.85 5.63
N GLU A 115 -35.54 -11.50 6.52
CA GLU A 115 -35.19 -11.04 7.90
C GLU A 115 -34.42 -12.09 8.71
N ASN A 116 -34.75 -13.37 8.55
CA ASN A 116 -34.13 -14.48 9.28
C ASN A 116 -32.88 -15.05 8.60
N GLY A 117 -32.56 -14.60 7.38
CA GLY A 117 -31.45 -15.07 6.62
C GLY A 117 -30.08 -14.69 7.23
N TYR A 118 -29.12 -15.59 7.07
CA TYR A 118 -27.73 -15.36 7.49
C TYR A 118 -26.85 -14.84 6.36
N PHE A 119 -27.31 -14.92 5.10
CA PHE A 119 -26.54 -14.57 3.93
C PHE A 119 -26.72 -13.10 3.56
N ILE A 120 -25.66 -12.32 3.69
CA ILE A 120 -25.60 -10.88 3.34
C ILE A 120 -25.01 -10.76 1.94
N THR A 121 -25.87 -10.58 0.93
CA THR A 121 -25.49 -10.60 -0.49
C THR A 121 -24.35 -9.62 -0.83
N PRO A 122 -24.43 -8.32 -0.54
CA PRO A 122 -23.38 -7.39 -0.93
C PRO A 122 -22.05 -7.66 -0.22
N LEU A 123 -22.08 -8.18 1.01
CA LEU A 123 -20.88 -8.55 1.75
C LEU A 123 -20.16 -9.73 1.07
N VAL A 124 -20.89 -10.77 0.70
CA VAL A 124 -20.33 -11.95 0.02
C VAL A 124 -19.72 -11.56 -1.33
N GLU A 125 -20.43 -10.79 -2.15
CA GLU A 125 -19.96 -10.37 -3.48
C GLU A 125 -18.64 -9.61 -3.43
N ILE A 126 -18.49 -8.70 -2.47
CA ILE A 126 -17.26 -7.92 -2.31
C ILE A 126 -16.13 -8.80 -1.78
N LEU A 127 -16.39 -9.61 -0.77
CA LEU A 127 -15.39 -10.53 -0.23
C LEU A 127 -14.94 -11.57 -1.27
N GLU A 128 -15.82 -12.07 -2.14
CA GLU A 128 -15.43 -12.94 -3.25
C GLU A 128 -14.50 -12.24 -4.25
N LYS A 129 -14.73 -10.95 -4.55
CA LYS A 129 -13.82 -10.19 -5.40
C LYS A 129 -12.44 -10.08 -4.77
N HIS A 130 -12.36 -9.80 -3.46
CA HIS A 130 -11.11 -9.78 -2.72
C HIS A 130 -10.44 -11.16 -2.70
N ALA A 131 -11.17 -12.22 -2.42
CA ALA A 131 -10.64 -13.59 -2.41
C ALA A 131 -10.06 -14.00 -3.78
N ARG A 132 -10.75 -13.67 -4.88
CA ARG A 132 -10.24 -13.93 -6.24
C ARG A 132 -8.95 -13.15 -6.52
N ARG A 133 -8.86 -11.90 -6.08
CA ARG A 133 -7.66 -11.07 -6.22
C ARG A 133 -6.51 -11.64 -5.41
N GLU A 134 -6.74 -11.99 -4.15
CA GLU A 134 -5.72 -12.58 -3.27
C GLU A 134 -5.22 -13.93 -3.78
N LYS A 135 -6.12 -14.81 -4.25
CA LYS A 135 -5.74 -16.09 -4.88
C LYS A 135 -4.82 -15.86 -6.08
N ARG A 136 -5.16 -14.91 -6.96
CA ARG A 136 -4.32 -14.59 -8.13
C ARG A 136 -2.93 -14.07 -7.72
N VAL A 137 -2.85 -13.21 -6.71
CA VAL A 137 -1.58 -12.73 -6.17
C VAL A 137 -0.79 -13.88 -5.55
N ALA A 138 -1.43 -14.74 -4.79
CA ALA A 138 -0.81 -15.92 -4.18
C ALA A 138 -0.22 -16.86 -5.24
N GLU A 139 -0.95 -17.12 -6.34
CA GLU A 139 -0.47 -17.91 -7.48
C GLU A 139 0.75 -17.27 -8.15
N MET A 140 0.76 -15.94 -8.34
CA MET A 140 1.88 -15.21 -8.95
C MET A 140 3.13 -15.19 -8.04
N THR A 141 2.94 -15.17 -6.73
CA THR A 141 4.04 -15.08 -5.75
C THR A 141 4.49 -16.43 -5.22
N GLY A 142 3.83 -17.53 -5.61
CA GLY A 142 4.10 -18.87 -5.10
C GLY A 142 3.71 -19.06 -3.63
N GLN A 143 2.92 -18.16 -3.07
CA GLN A 143 2.42 -18.22 -1.69
C GLN A 143 1.08 -18.96 -1.64
N LYS A 144 0.75 -19.51 -0.46
CA LYS A 144 -0.57 -20.11 -0.24
C LYS A 144 -1.57 -19.04 0.17
N PHE A 145 -2.77 -19.08 -0.40
CA PHE A 145 -3.89 -18.28 0.04
C PHE A 145 -4.33 -18.75 1.45
N GLU A 146 -4.09 -17.93 2.47
CA GLU A 146 -4.39 -18.28 3.87
C GLU A 146 -5.88 -18.16 4.22
N ALA A 147 -6.70 -17.59 3.35
CA ALA A 147 -8.14 -17.31 3.55
C ALA A 147 -8.42 -16.62 4.90
N GLN A 148 -7.56 -15.67 5.26
CA GLN A 148 -7.59 -15.02 6.57
C GLN A 148 -8.34 -13.69 6.48
N LEU A 149 -9.25 -13.44 7.41
CA LEU A 149 -10.06 -12.24 7.51
C LEU A 149 -9.92 -11.65 8.91
N MET A 150 -9.82 -10.33 8.99
CA MET A 150 -9.83 -9.58 10.24
C MET A 150 -11.20 -8.97 10.47
N LEU A 151 -11.82 -9.28 11.59
CA LEU A 151 -13.14 -8.77 11.96
C LEU A 151 -13.01 -7.82 13.15
N VAL A 152 -13.43 -6.59 12.94
CA VAL A 152 -13.52 -5.56 13.96
C VAL A 152 -14.99 -5.31 14.24
N ALA A 153 -15.45 -5.60 15.45
CA ALA A 153 -16.84 -5.41 15.83
C ALA A 153 -16.96 -4.43 17.00
N ASP A 154 -18.04 -3.64 16.99
CA ASP A 154 -18.38 -2.78 18.13
C ASP A 154 -18.74 -3.65 19.34
N GLN A 155 -18.40 -3.17 20.54
CA GLN A 155 -18.66 -3.86 21.81
C GLN A 155 -20.15 -4.16 22.04
N THR A 156 -21.04 -3.35 21.47
CA THR A 156 -22.48 -3.49 21.61
C THR A 156 -23.14 -4.31 20.50
N THR A 157 -22.33 -4.89 19.58
CA THR A 157 -22.82 -5.68 18.46
C THR A 157 -23.54 -6.95 18.94
N PRO A 158 -24.83 -7.17 18.57
CA PRO A 158 -25.53 -8.38 18.92
C PRO A 158 -24.86 -9.64 18.36
N TYR A 159 -24.81 -10.71 19.17
CA TYR A 159 -24.18 -11.98 18.77
C TYR A 159 -24.78 -12.54 17.46
N ARG A 160 -26.10 -12.41 17.25
CA ARG A 160 -26.75 -12.83 16.02
C ARG A 160 -26.15 -12.17 14.79
N MET A 161 -25.95 -10.85 14.83
CA MET A 161 -25.36 -10.12 13.70
C MET A 161 -23.92 -10.56 13.43
N LEU A 162 -23.14 -10.80 14.49
CA LEU A 162 -21.78 -11.33 14.37
C LEU A 162 -21.79 -12.69 13.67
N THR A 163 -22.73 -13.58 14.01
CA THR A 163 -22.89 -14.88 13.39
C THR A 163 -23.30 -14.78 11.92
N GLU A 164 -24.20 -13.86 11.56
CA GLU A 164 -24.59 -13.60 10.17
C GLU A 164 -23.40 -13.14 9.31
N ILE A 165 -22.56 -12.25 9.87
CA ILE A 165 -21.35 -11.78 9.19
C ILE A 165 -20.33 -12.90 9.03
N ILE A 166 -20.03 -13.65 10.08
CA ILE A 166 -19.09 -14.77 10.03
C ILE A 166 -19.56 -15.83 9.02
N TYR A 167 -20.85 -16.15 9.00
CA TYR A 167 -21.43 -17.05 8.02
C TYR A 167 -21.22 -16.56 6.58
N SER A 168 -21.53 -15.29 6.33
CA SER A 168 -21.34 -14.66 5.02
C SER A 168 -19.88 -14.64 4.59
N CYS A 169 -18.95 -14.36 5.52
CA CYS A 169 -17.50 -14.42 5.26
C CYS A 169 -17.05 -15.85 4.89
N GLY A 170 -17.57 -16.86 5.58
CA GLY A 170 -17.31 -18.27 5.27
C GLY A 170 -17.78 -18.66 3.87
N GLN A 171 -18.97 -18.19 3.46
CA GLN A 171 -19.51 -18.42 2.11
C GLN A 171 -18.64 -17.76 1.01
N ALA A 172 -18.01 -16.62 1.31
CA ALA A 172 -17.09 -15.95 0.41
C ALA A 172 -15.70 -16.63 0.31
N GLY A 173 -15.47 -17.71 1.07
CA GLY A 173 -14.23 -18.48 1.05
C GLY A 173 -13.19 -18.09 2.10
N TYR A 174 -13.55 -17.26 3.08
CA TYR A 174 -12.69 -16.92 4.23
C TYR A 174 -13.00 -17.85 5.40
N ALA A 175 -12.18 -18.90 5.57
CA ALA A 175 -12.36 -19.89 6.64
C ALA A 175 -11.71 -19.48 7.97
N ASN A 176 -10.68 -18.63 7.90
CA ASN A 176 -9.93 -18.21 9.06
C ASN A 176 -10.24 -16.74 9.40
N TYR A 177 -10.90 -16.49 10.51
CA TYR A 177 -11.19 -15.14 10.98
C TYR A 177 -10.50 -14.84 12.30
N ARG A 178 -10.08 -13.59 12.46
CA ARG A 178 -9.49 -13.06 13.70
C ARG A 178 -10.30 -11.86 14.16
N LEU A 179 -10.74 -11.88 15.41
CA LEU A 179 -11.38 -10.73 16.03
C LEU A 179 -10.29 -9.77 16.50
N LEU A 180 -10.36 -8.54 16.04
CA LEU A 180 -9.52 -7.46 16.53
C LEU A 180 -10.16 -6.82 17.76
N VAL A 181 -9.38 -6.72 18.83
CA VAL A 181 -9.79 -6.14 20.10
C VAL A 181 -8.71 -5.20 20.60
N LEU A 182 -9.08 -4.18 21.36
CA LEU A 182 -8.12 -3.29 22.00
C LEU A 182 -7.48 -3.99 23.21
N LYS A 183 -6.18 -3.76 23.40
CA LYS A 183 -5.49 -4.23 24.62
C LYS A 183 -6.07 -3.50 25.84
N ALA A 184 -6.58 -4.25 26.81
CA ALA A 184 -6.92 -3.67 28.10
C ALA A 184 -5.61 -3.23 28.78
N LYS A 185 -5.54 -1.96 29.21
CA LYS A 185 -4.46 -1.50 30.09
C LYS A 185 -4.73 -2.16 31.44
N GLY A 186 -3.86 -3.08 31.86
CA GLY A 186 -3.89 -3.60 33.23
C GLY A 186 -3.63 -2.43 34.18
N ASP A 187 -4.46 -2.29 35.19
CA ASP A 187 -4.20 -1.42 36.33
C ASP A 187 -3.01 -1.95 37.12
#